data_f18e09e53969d46f86122bd709ff0680
#
_entry.id   f18e09e53969d46f86122bd709ff0680
#
_cell.length_a   1.000
_cell.length_b   1.000
_cell.length_c   1.000
_cell.angle_alpha   90.00
_cell.angle_beta   90.00
_cell.angle_gamma   90.00
#
_symmetry.space_group_name_H-M   'P 1'
#
loop_
_entity.id
_entity.type
_entity.pdbx_description
1 polymer ?
#
loop_
_entity_poly.entity_id
_entity_poly.type
_entity_poly.pdbx_seq_one_letter_code
_entity_poly.pdbx_strand_id
1 'polypeptide(L)'
;MLDQLLATPGVQERCVLGSSFGFLALHGGLEAGTAEIAQAAAVASNASIYAVVQPDDMRWHIPSHYYDPAQSDALVAFLEHVEVVVSVHGFGGLRGDDDRWITGLLGGSNRELATRLALQLREALPGYVWIDDLDRIPSHLRGVHRANPVNRARLGGVQIELPPRVRKITSDCAALVGALAAVAT
;
A
#
# COMPACT_ATOMS: atom_id res chain seq x y z
N MET A 1 11.76 -14.99 7.61
CA MET A 1 10.28 -15.07 7.32
C MET A 1 9.99 -14.60 5.91
N LEU A 2 10.40 -13.37 5.51
CA LEU A 2 10.29 -12.91 4.12
C LEU A 2 11.07 -13.81 3.16
N ASP A 3 12.29 -14.20 3.50
CA ASP A 3 13.14 -15.15 2.76
C ASP A 3 12.44 -16.48 2.46
N GLN A 4 11.70 -17.01 3.44
CA GLN A 4 10.93 -18.25 3.27
C GLN A 4 9.73 -18.04 2.35
N LEU A 5 9.05 -16.90 2.45
CA LEU A 5 7.96 -16.55 1.54
C LEU A 5 8.48 -16.46 0.10
N LEU A 6 9.57 -15.73 -0.11
CA LEU A 6 10.18 -15.54 -1.44
C LEU A 6 10.73 -16.84 -2.06
N ALA A 7 11.16 -17.80 -1.23
CA ALA A 7 11.59 -19.12 -1.68
C ALA A 7 10.43 -20.06 -2.03
N THR A 8 9.19 -19.67 -1.74
CA THR A 8 8.00 -20.51 -2.00
C THR A 8 7.65 -20.50 -3.50
N PRO A 9 7.46 -21.67 -4.13
CA PRO A 9 7.09 -21.74 -5.54
C PRO A 9 5.84 -20.93 -5.89
N GLY A 10 5.91 -20.15 -6.97
CA GLY A 10 4.83 -19.29 -7.45
C GLY A 10 4.77 -17.90 -6.83
N VAL A 11 5.48 -17.65 -5.73
CA VAL A 11 5.64 -16.29 -5.19
C VAL A 11 6.55 -15.48 -6.10
N GLN A 12 6.15 -14.26 -6.39
CA GLN A 12 6.92 -13.32 -7.23
C GLN A 12 7.33 -12.11 -6.41
N GLU A 13 8.60 -11.79 -6.44
CA GLU A 13 9.13 -10.53 -5.97
C GLU A 13 9.39 -9.62 -7.18
N ARG A 14 8.89 -8.38 -7.13
CA ARG A 14 9.03 -7.39 -8.19
C ARG A 14 9.62 -6.10 -7.63
N CYS A 15 10.67 -5.59 -8.26
CA CYS A 15 11.24 -4.29 -7.97
C CYS A 15 11.54 -3.58 -9.28
N VAL A 16 10.99 -2.37 -9.48
CA VAL A 16 11.31 -1.49 -10.60
C VAL A 16 11.58 -0.11 -10.02
N LEU A 17 12.75 0.43 -10.29
CA LEU A 17 13.15 1.75 -9.82
C LEU A 17 12.82 2.80 -10.87
N GLY A 18 12.13 3.86 -10.44
CA GLY A 18 11.78 5.04 -11.21
C GLY A 18 12.21 6.31 -10.46
N SER A 19 11.27 7.21 -10.15
CA SER A 19 11.56 8.39 -9.31
C SER A 19 11.82 7.99 -7.84
N SER A 20 12.21 8.98 -7.02
CA SER A 20 12.38 8.79 -5.58
C SER A 20 11.06 8.63 -4.78
N PHE A 21 9.92 8.70 -5.44
CA PHE A 21 8.64 8.28 -4.86
C PHE A 21 8.45 6.78 -5.07
N GLY A 22 7.99 6.05 -4.04
CA GLY A 22 7.81 4.60 -4.10
C GLY A 22 6.39 4.15 -3.78
N PHE A 23 5.94 3.10 -4.47
CA PHE A 23 4.77 2.32 -4.07
C PHE A 23 5.22 0.96 -3.55
N LEU A 24 4.52 0.46 -2.50
CA LEU A 24 4.70 -0.86 -1.94
C LEU A 24 3.40 -1.67 -2.05
N ALA A 25 3.50 -2.96 -2.38
CA ALA A 25 2.41 -3.93 -2.26
C ALA A 25 2.97 -5.23 -1.66
N LEU A 26 2.98 -5.33 -0.34
CA LEU A 26 3.60 -6.44 0.38
C LEU A 26 2.73 -7.72 0.35
N HIS A 27 1.44 -7.57 0.13
CA HIS A 27 0.45 -8.66 0.22
C HIS A 27 -0.29 -8.89 -1.11
N GLY A 28 0.37 -8.68 -2.26
CA GLY A 28 -0.20 -8.96 -3.57
C GLY A 28 -0.67 -10.41 -3.70
N GLY A 29 -1.78 -10.65 -4.38
CA GLY A 29 -2.45 -11.95 -4.46
C GLY A 29 -3.26 -12.28 -3.21
N LEU A 30 -2.69 -12.14 -2.02
CA LEU A 30 -3.39 -12.33 -0.74
C LEU A 30 -4.49 -11.27 -0.54
N GLU A 31 -4.15 -10.00 -0.78
CA GLU A 31 -5.05 -8.84 -0.75
C GLU A 31 -5.34 -8.44 -2.20
N ALA A 32 -6.34 -9.09 -2.81
CA ALA A 32 -6.63 -8.99 -4.22
C ALA A 32 -6.71 -7.53 -4.74
N GLY A 33 -6.04 -7.23 -5.83
CA GLY A 33 -6.02 -5.93 -6.51
C GLY A 33 -4.94 -4.95 -6.02
N THR A 34 -4.28 -5.21 -4.87
CA THR A 34 -3.33 -4.24 -4.27
C THR A 34 -2.06 -4.09 -5.08
N ALA A 35 -1.49 -5.19 -5.57
CA ALA A 35 -0.27 -5.16 -6.39
C ALA A 35 -0.53 -4.51 -7.76
N GLU A 36 -1.68 -4.78 -8.37
CA GLU A 36 -2.10 -4.21 -9.65
C GLU A 36 -2.32 -2.69 -9.53
N ILE A 37 -2.98 -2.24 -8.45
CA ILE A 37 -3.20 -0.82 -8.17
C ILE A 37 -1.86 -0.10 -7.94
N ALA A 38 -0.98 -0.66 -7.10
CA ALA A 38 0.34 -0.09 -6.83
C ALA A 38 1.19 0.00 -8.11
N GLN A 39 1.18 -1.07 -8.93
CA GLN A 39 1.89 -1.11 -10.21
C GLN A 39 1.34 -0.07 -11.20
N ALA A 40 0.02 0.03 -11.32
CA ALA A 40 -0.61 1.01 -12.22
C ALA A 40 -0.31 2.45 -11.81
N ALA A 41 -0.34 2.76 -10.50
CA ALA A 41 0.01 4.07 -9.97
C ALA A 41 1.50 4.40 -10.22
N ALA A 42 2.41 3.43 -10.01
CA ALA A 42 3.83 3.60 -10.27
C ALA A 42 4.10 3.89 -11.76
N VAL A 43 3.48 3.15 -12.67
CA VAL A 43 3.61 3.37 -14.13
C VAL A 43 3.08 4.75 -14.51
N ALA A 44 1.91 5.15 -14.01
CA ALA A 44 1.28 6.42 -14.35
C ALA A 44 2.08 7.66 -13.86
N SER A 45 2.87 7.52 -12.81
CA SER A 45 3.68 8.61 -12.20
C SER A 45 5.19 8.46 -12.42
N ASN A 46 5.65 7.45 -13.14
CA ASN A 46 7.07 7.09 -13.23
C ASN A 46 7.72 6.86 -11.85
N ALA A 47 6.95 6.41 -10.86
CA ALA A 47 7.43 6.13 -9.52
C ALA A 47 8.07 4.73 -9.44
N SER A 48 8.84 4.50 -8.38
CA SER A 48 9.38 3.18 -8.06
C SER A 48 8.29 2.26 -7.50
N ILE A 49 8.43 0.95 -7.72
CA ILE A 49 7.53 -0.07 -7.19
C ILE A 49 8.31 -1.24 -6.58
N TYR A 50 7.89 -1.69 -5.42
CA TYR A 50 8.25 -3.00 -4.87
C TYR A 50 6.97 -3.76 -4.53
N ALA A 51 6.87 -5.00 -4.96
CA ALA A 51 5.72 -5.84 -4.67
C ALA A 51 6.14 -7.30 -4.42
N VAL A 52 5.45 -7.94 -3.46
CA VAL A 52 5.45 -9.40 -3.27
C VAL A 52 4.07 -9.91 -3.63
N VAL A 53 4.00 -10.83 -4.58
CA VAL A 53 2.75 -11.37 -5.11
C VAL A 53 2.69 -12.87 -4.89
N GLN A 54 1.71 -13.32 -4.13
CA GLN A 54 1.43 -14.73 -3.87
C GLN A 54 0.49 -15.29 -4.96
N PRO A 55 0.56 -16.60 -5.27
CA PRO A 55 -0.43 -17.26 -6.11
C PRO A 55 -1.81 -17.28 -5.44
N ASP A 56 -2.86 -17.40 -6.24
CA ASP A 56 -4.27 -17.25 -5.79
C ASP A 56 -4.72 -18.27 -4.73
N ASP A 57 -4.08 -19.43 -4.66
CA ASP A 57 -4.36 -20.49 -3.69
C ASP A 57 -3.55 -20.36 -2.40
N MET A 58 -2.61 -19.42 -2.34
CA MET A 58 -1.77 -19.18 -1.17
C MET A 58 -2.37 -18.13 -0.23
N ARG A 59 -2.23 -18.35 1.10
CA ARG A 59 -2.76 -17.45 2.14
C ARG A 59 -1.74 -17.27 3.28
N TRP A 60 -0.51 -16.93 2.93
CA TRP A 60 0.52 -16.69 3.94
C TRP A 60 0.63 -15.19 4.27
N HIS A 61 -0.05 -14.78 5.33
CA HIS A 61 0.01 -13.40 5.82
C HIS A 61 1.21 -13.21 6.75
N ILE A 62 2.14 -12.35 6.34
CA ILE A 62 3.24 -11.85 7.17
C ILE A 62 2.89 -10.41 7.53
N PRO A 63 2.73 -10.04 8.82
CA PRO A 63 2.54 -8.63 9.20
C PRO A 63 3.65 -7.75 8.65
N SER A 64 3.33 -6.58 8.12
CA SER A 64 4.26 -5.71 7.38
C SER A 64 5.56 -5.40 8.15
N HIS A 65 5.50 -5.28 9.48
CA HIS A 65 6.68 -5.00 10.30
C HIS A 65 7.67 -6.18 10.44
N TYR A 66 7.32 -7.36 9.92
CA TYR A 66 8.21 -8.53 9.80
C TYR A 66 8.83 -8.67 8.40
N TYR A 67 8.52 -7.77 7.47
CA TYR A 67 9.25 -7.67 6.20
C TYR A 67 10.62 -7.03 6.46
N ASP A 68 11.58 -7.88 6.84
CA ASP A 68 12.95 -7.44 7.12
C ASP A 68 13.71 -7.24 5.80
N PRO A 69 14.17 -6.02 5.47
CA PRO A 69 14.95 -5.77 4.26
C PRO A 69 16.21 -6.62 4.15
N ALA A 70 16.83 -7.02 5.28
CA ALA A 70 18.00 -7.91 5.26
C ALA A 70 17.73 -9.30 4.65
N GLN A 71 16.45 -9.62 4.38
CA GLN A 71 16.02 -10.88 3.74
C GLN A 71 15.68 -10.72 2.24
N SER A 72 15.90 -9.53 1.64
CA SER A 72 15.64 -9.25 0.23
C SER A 72 16.50 -8.11 -0.27
N ASP A 73 17.45 -8.39 -1.17
CA ASP A 73 18.27 -7.37 -1.81
C ASP A 73 17.43 -6.38 -2.62
N ALA A 74 16.33 -6.83 -3.21
CA ALA A 74 15.42 -5.99 -3.96
C ALA A 74 14.68 -4.99 -3.04
N LEU A 75 14.27 -5.42 -1.84
CA LEU A 75 13.64 -4.51 -0.86
C LEU A 75 14.66 -3.50 -0.31
N VAL A 76 15.92 -3.92 -0.08
CA VAL A 76 17.02 -3.00 0.28
C VAL A 76 17.20 -1.96 -0.80
N ALA A 77 17.41 -2.39 -2.06
CA ALA A 77 17.62 -1.47 -3.18
C ALA A 77 16.46 -0.48 -3.37
N PHE A 78 15.22 -0.95 -3.21
CA PHE A 78 14.04 -0.10 -3.24
C PHE A 78 14.07 0.95 -2.13
N LEU A 79 14.29 0.56 -0.87
CA LEU A 79 14.26 1.45 0.29
C LEU A 79 15.42 2.45 0.32
N GLU A 80 16.57 2.11 -0.26
CA GLU A 80 17.71 3.02 -0.42
C GLU A 80 17.48 4.06 -1.54
N HIS A 81 16.67 3.70 -2.55
CA HIS A 81 16.38 4.56 -3.69
C HIS A 81 15.27 5.58 -3.40
N VAL A 82 14.22 5.20 -2.65
CA VAL A 82 13.04 6.05 -2.45
C VAL A 82 13.16 6.94 -1.22
N GLU A 83 12.64 8.16 -1.33
CA GLU A 83 12.58 9.10 -0.22
C GLU A 83 11.25 9.04 0.54
N VAL A 84 10.18 8.69 -0.15
CA VAL A 84 8.82 8.64 0.39
C VAL A 84 8.05 7.48 -0.24
N VAL A 85 7.15 6.87 0.53
CA VAL A 85 6.47 5.63 0.12
C VAL A 85 4.97 5.67 0.41
N VAL A 86 4.18 5.10 -0.50
CA VAL A 86 2.80 4.69 -0.25
C VAL A 86 2.69 3.16 -0.32
N SER A 87 2.33 2.53 0.78
CA SER A 87 2.08 1.08 0.86
C SER A 87 0.60 0.79 0.67
N VAL A 88 0.28 0.01 -0.36
CA VAL A 88 -1.09 -0.32 -0.74
C VAL A 88 -1.49 -1.65 -0.13
N HIS A 89 -2.46 -1.61 0.77
CA HIS A 89 -3.05 -2.75 1.46
C HIS A 89 -4.54 -2.86 1.16
N GLY A 90 -5.09 -4.03 1.41
CA GLY A 90 -6.51 -4.30 1.30
C GLY A 90 -7.06 -4.97 2.55
N PHE A 91 -8.17 -4.47 3.06
CA PHE A 91 -8.81 -5.07 4.23
C PHE A 91 -10.30 -5.37 3.98
N GLY A 92 -10.92 -6.12 4.90
CA GLY A 92 -12.32 -6.54 4.78
C GLY A 92 -13.35 -5.48 5.20
N GLY A 93 -12.89 -4.28 5.57
CA GLY A 93 -13.71 -3.22 6.14
C GLY A 93 -13.82 -3.27 7.67
N LEU A 94 -14.26 -2.17 8.28
CA LEU A 94 -14.44 -2.06 9.74
C LEU A 94 -15.67 -2.87 10.16
N ARG A 95 -15.53 -3.69 11.22
CA ARG A 95 -16.65 -4.49 11.73
C ARG A 95 -17.71 -3.58 12.38
N GLY A 96 -18.98 -3.83 12.05
CA GLY A 96 -20.12 -3.10 12.64
C GLY A 96 -20.38 -1.72 12.01
N ASP A 97 -19.68 -1.36 10.96
CA ASP A 97 -19.88 -0.14 10.20
C ASP A 97 -20.65 -0.46 8.90
N ASP A 98 -21.76 0.20 8.65
CA ASP A 98 -22.52 0.08 7.41
C ASP A 98 -21.69 0.56 6.21
N ASP A 99 -20.77 1.51 6.44
CA ASP A 99 -19.87 2.06 5.43
C ASP A 99 -18.57 1.24 5.23
N ARG A 100 -18.46 0.06 5.85
CA ARG A 100 -17.26 -0.80 5.78
C ARG A 100 -16.76 -1.09 4.37
N TRP A 101 -17.65 -1.09 3.40
CA TRP A 101 -17.33 -1.40 2.00
C TRP A 101 -16.71 -0.23 1.25
N ILE A 102 -16.85 1.00 1.77
CA ILE A 102 -16.42 2.25 1.16
C ILE A 102 -15.44 3.04 2.04
N THR A 103 -15.14 2.60 3.26
CA THR A 103 -14.22 3.30 4.16
C THR A 103 -12.79 2.83 3.93
N GLY A 104 -11.93 3.75 3.51
CA GLY A 104 -10.48 3.57 3.42
C GLY A 104 -9.74 4.29 4.55
N LEU A 105 -8.56 3.76 4.93
CA LEU A 105 -7.76 4.27 6.04
C LEU A 105 -6.37 4.67 5.55
N LEU A 106 -5.85 5.81 6.03
CA LEU A 106 -4.53 6.33 5.68
C LEU A 106 -3.66 6.46 6.93
N GLY A 107 -2.94 5.39 7.24
CA GLY A 107 -1.99 5.32 8.34
C GLY A 107 -0.55 5.68 7.91
N GLY A 108 0.45 5.13 8.62
CA GLY A 108 1.87 5.39 8.36
C GLY A 108 2.41 6.60 9.11
N SER A 109 3.72 6.83 8.99
CA SER A 109 4.43 7.87 9.75
C SER A 109 4.40 9.26 9.08
N ASN A 110 4.23 9.34 7.75
CA ASN A 110 4.17 10.62 7.03
C ASN A 110 2.73 11.18 7.02
N ARG A 111 2.40 11.96 8.04
CA ARG A 111 1.05 12.48 8.24
C ARG A 111 0.66 13.58 7.26
N GLU A 112 1.65 14.37 6.81
CA GLU A 112 1.44 15.41 5.79
C GLU A 112 1.02 14.78 4.45
N LEU A 113 1.75 13.75 4.02
CA LEU A 113 1.39 12.99 2.82
C LEU A 113 0.02 12.32 2.97
N ALA A 114 -0.29 11.75 4.16
CA ALA A 114 -1.58 11.12 4.40
C ALA A 114 -2.74 12.10 4.26
N THR A 115 -2.62 13.30 4.81
CA THR A 115 -3.64 14.36 4.68
C THR A 115 -3.78 14.81 3.22
N ARG A 116 -2.67 15.04 2.52
CA ARG A 116 -2.67 15.44 1.11
C ARG A 116 -3.32 14.36 0.23
N LEU A 117 -2.96 13.10 0.42
CA LEU A 117 -3.56 11.98 -0.30
C LEU A 117 -5.04 11.82 0.02
N ALA A 118 -5.45 11.98 1.28
CA ALA A 118 -6.85 11.92 1.68
C ALA A 118 -7.72 13.00 1.00
N LEU A 119 -7.19 14.21 0.82
CA LEU A 119 -7.89 15.27 0.08
C LEU A 119 -8.10 14.89 -1.38
N GLN A 120 -7.07 14.40 -2.06
CA GLN A 120 -7.18 13.94 -3.45
C GLN A 120 -8.15 12.77 -3.62
N LEU A 121 -8.14 11.83 -2.65
CA LEU A 121 -9.06 10.68 -2.68
C LEU A 121 -10.51 11.10 -2.43
N ARG A 122 -10.77 12.07 -1.57
CA ARG A 122 -12.13 12.63 -1.36
C ARG A 122 -12.67 13.31 -2.60
N GLU A 123 -11.81 13.98 -3.36
CA GLU A 123 -12.17 14.60 -4.65
C GLU A 123 -12.42 13.56 -5.73
N ALA A 124 -11.51 12.60 -5.92
CA ALA A 124 -11.59 11.59 -6.98
C ALA A 124 -12.67 10.53 -6.73
N LEU A 125 -12.97 10.26 -5.47
CA LEU A 125 -13.87 9.18 -5.01
C LEU A 125 -14.84 9.69 -3.94
N PRO A 126 -15.75 10.64 -4.27
CA PRO A 126 -16.64 11.27 -3.29
C PRO A 126 -17.66 10.30 -2.66
N GLY A 127 -17.87 9.13 -3.25
CA GLY A 127 -18.70 8.05 -2.68
C GLY A 127 -18.01 7.19 -1.64
N TYR A 128 -16.79 7.57 -1.21
CA TYR A 128 -15.98 6.85 -0.22
C TYR A 128 -15.68 7.73 1.00
N VAL A 129 -15.46 7.07 2.14
CA VAL A 129 -14.99 7.70 3.37
C VAL A 129 -13.50 7.46 3.51
N TRP A 130 -12.68 8.51 3.61
CA TRP A 130 -11.24 8.41 3.76
C TRP A 130 -10.82 8.97 5.13
N ILE A 131 -10.32 8.09 6.00
CA ILE A 131 -9.91 8.40 7.38
C ILE A 131 -8.40 8.51 7.43
N ASP A 132 -7.88 9.70 7.69
CA ASP A 132 -6.46 9.99 7.88
C ASP A 132 -6.09 10.37 9.33
N ASP A 133 -7.06 10.42 10.23
CA ASP A 133 -6.85 10.60 11.67
C ASP A 133 -6.47 9.25 12.32
N LEU A 134 -5.25 9.15 12.85
CA LEU A 134 -4.73 7.93 13.48
C LEU A 134 -5.56 7.48 14.68
N ASP A 135 -6.20 8.40 15.42
CA ASP A 135 -7.01 8.03 16.59
C ASP A 135 -8.30 7.34 16.19
N ARG A 136 -8.76 7.56 14.96
CA ARG A 136 -9.92 6.89 14.36
C ARG A 136 -9.56 5.59 13.63
N ILE A 137 -8.27 5.32 13.42
CA ILE A 137 -7.79 4.07 12.76
C ILE A 137 -7.51 3.03 13.85
N PRO A 138 -8.07 1.80 13.74
CA PRO A 138 -7.73 0.70 14.64
C PRO A 138 -6.22 0.48 14.73
N SER A 139 -5.69 0.27 15.94
CA SER A 139 -4.25 0.26 16.20
C SER A 139 -3.46 -0.71 15.30
N HIS A 140 -4.04 -1.85 14.97
CA HIS A 140 -3.42 -2.87 14.11
C HIS A 140 -3.41 -2.51 12.61
N LEU A 141 -4.16 -1.47 12.18
CA LEU A 141 -4.22 -0.95 10.80
C LEU A 141 -3.49 0.39 10.64
N ARG A 142 -2.97 0.97 11.72
CA ARG A 142 -2.29 2.29 11.67
C ARG A 142 -1.01 2.30 10.84
N GLY A 143 -0.34 1.16 10.68
CA GLY A 143 0.89 1.05 9.90
C GLY A 143 2.09 1.84 10.44
N VAL A 144 2.05 2.32 11.69
CA VAL A 144 3.07 3.25 12.26
C VAL A 144 4.29 2.56 12.86
N HIS A 145 4.34 1.22 12.85
CA HIS A 145 5.48 0.51 13.43
C HIS A 145 6.78 0.85 12.67
N ARG A 146 7.85 1.21 13.40
CA ARG A 146 9.13 1.66 12.80
C ARG A 146 9.79 0.64 11.87
N ALA A 147 9.58 -0.66 12.11
CA ALA A 147 10.11 -1.72 11.27
C ALA A 147 9.26 -2.00 10.02
N ASN A 148 8.05 -1.41 9.89
CA ASN A 148 7.27 -1.52 8.67
C ASN A 148 8.02 -0.82 7.53
N PRO A 149 8.26 -1.46 6.38
CA PRO A 149 9.00 -0.88 5.24
C PRO A 149 8.49 0.50 4.82
N VAL A 150 7.17 0.75 4.89
CA VAL A 150 6.59 2.06 4.55
C VAL A 150 7.17 3.22 5.36
N ASN A 151 7.65 2.96 6.58
CA ASN A 151 8.21 3.99 7.47
C ASN A 151 9.74 4.04 7.44
N ARG A 152 10.41 3.26 6.59
CA ARG A 152 11.88 3.17 6.52
C ARG A 152 12.50 4.08 5.47
N ALA A 153 11.72 4.60 4.52
CA ALA A 153 12.17 5.65 3.62
C ALA A 153 12.49 6.94 4.40
N ARG A 154 13.38 7.78 3.86
CA ARG A 154 13.90 8.98 4.56
C ARG A 154 12.81 9.91 5.10
N LEU A 155 11.72 10.08 4.36
CA LEU A 155 10.58 10.92 4.74
C LEU A 155 9.41 10.10 5.32
N GLY A 156 9.63 8.78 5.55
CA GLY A 156 8.56 7.86 5.92
C GLY A 156 7.52 7.67 4.82
N GLY A 157 6.33 7.19 5.18
CA GLY A 157 5.29 6.97 4.18
C GLY A 157 3.89 6.84 4.74
N VAL A 158 2.98 6.50 3.84
CA VAL A 158 1.55 6.27 4.12
C VAL A 158 1.21 4.81 3.86
N GLN A 159 0.61 4.14 4.82
CA GLN A 159 -0.08 2.86 4.61
C GLN A 159 -1.54 3.15 4.30
N ILE A 160 -1.99 2.80 3.10
CA ILE A 160 -3.40 2.91 2.73
C ILE A 160 -4.06 1.54 2.80
N GLU A 161 -5.16 1.45 3.55
CA GLU A 161 -6.01 0.27 3.65
C GLU A 161 -7.24 0.47 2.75
N LEU A 162 -7.28 -0.25 1.65
CA LEU A 162 -8.31 -0.12 0.63
C LEU A 162 -9.53 -0.99 0.94
N PRO A 163 -10.75 -0.42 0.97
CA PRO A 163 -11.96 -1.19 1.16
C PRO A 163 -12.23 -2.12 -0.06
N PRO A 164 -13.04 -3.18 0.11
CA PRO A 164 -13.26 -4.15 -0.96
C PRO A 164 -13.89 -3.56 -2.23
N ARG A 165 -14.74 -2.54 -2.11
CA ARG A 165 -15.46 -1.96 -3.24
C ARG A 165 -14.52 -1.31 -4.25
N VAL A 166 -13.60 -0.44 -3.80
CA VAL A 166 -12.70 0.31 -4.71
C VAL A 166 -11.75 -0.61 -5.47
N ARG A 167 -11.45 -1.80 -4.93
CA ARG A 167 -10.61 -2.80 -5.58
C ARG A 167 -11.35 -3.69 -6.61
N LYS A 168 -12.68 -3.62 -6.66
CA LYS A 168 -13.54 -4.47 -7.50
C LYS A 168 -14.23 -3.71 -8.64
N ILE A 169 -14.52 -2.43 -8.46
CA ILE A 169 -15.22 -1.61 -9.46
C ILE A 169 -14.18 -0.92 -10.34
N THR A 170 -14.16 -1.24 -11.62
CA THR A 170 -13.13 -0.78 -12.57
C THR A 170 -13.01 0.76 -12.64
N SER A 171 -14.12 1.50 -12.65
CA SER A 171 -14.11 2.97 -12.67
C SER A 171 -13.52 3.55 -11.38
N ASP A 172 -13.87 2.98 -10.22
CA ASP A 172 -13.40 3.44 -8.92
C ASP A 172 -11.90 3.13 -8.77
N CYS A 173 -11.47 1.95 -9.25
CA CYS A 173 -10.06 1.56 -9.30
C CYS A 173 -9.25 2.53 -10.17
N ALA A 174 -9.75 2.92 -11.35
CA ALA A 174 -9.09 3.88 -12.23
C ALA A 174 -8.96 5.27 -11.58
N ALA A 175 -10.01 5.75 -10.91
CA ALA A 175 -9.98 7.01 -10.16
C ALA A 175 -8.98 6.97 -8.98
N LEU A 176 -8.94 5.84 -8.25
CA LEU A 176 -7.95 5.60 -7.19
C LEU A 176 -6.51 5.66 -7.74
N VAL A 177 -6.23 4.95 -8.83
CA VAL A 177 -4.90 4.95 -9.47
C VAL A 177 -4.50 6.36 -9.88
N GLY A 178 -5.43 7.14 -10.46
CA GLY A 178 -5.19 8.55 -10.81
C GLY A 178 -4.83 9.41 -9.60
N ALA A 179 -5.55 9.26 -8.48
CA ALA A 179 -5.27 10.01 -7.25
C ALA A 179 -3.91 9.61 -6.63
N LEU A 180 -3.58 8.31 -6.61
CA LEU A 180 -2.28 7.81 -6.16
C LEU A 180 -1.13 8.32 -7.04
N ALA A 181 -1.29 8.32 -8.36
CA ALA A 181 -0.28 8.83 -9.28
C ALA A 181 -0.06 10.34 -9.13
N ALA A 182 -1.13 11.11 -8.94
CA ALA A 182 -1.07 12.56 -8.78
C ALA A 182 -0.33 13.00 -7.50
N VAL A 183 -0.32 12.20 -6.44
CA VAL A 183 0.42 12.54 -5.21
C VAL A 183 1.92 12.24 -5.33
N ALA A 184 2.33 11.46 -6.34
CA ALA A 184 3.71 11.05 -6.57
C ALA A 184 4.48 12.00 -7.53
N THR A 185 3.77 12.95 -8.13
CA THR A 185 4.32 14.00 -9.00
C THR A 185 4.41 15.33 -8.27
#